data_eb30adb160ff41ad27f6352cc7a2ce15
#
_entry.id   eb30adb160ff41ad27f6352cc7a2ce15
#
_cell.length_a   1.000
_cell.length_b   1.000
_cell.length_c   1.000
_cell.angle_alpha   90.00
_cell.angle_beta   90.00
_cell.angle_gamma   90.00
#
_symmetry.space_group_name_H-M   'P 1'
#
loop_
_entity.id
_entity.type
_entity.pdbx_description
1 polymer ?
#
loop_
_entity_poly.entity_id
_entity_poly.type
_entity_poly.pdbx_seq_one_letter_code
_entity_poly.pdbx_strand_id
1 'polypeptide(L)'
;MPPLPHPEQRQRILFYLPMVTNWWFVHIVEPMLRRLAERHAVHVLAPAPWRGTGIGPEELTRCADLPDIRWYIMDGPDHPSTRTVPEDAEGLVAFVHSLAPDVVLCRTADYETTRHFPGTVRLLMEGRFEPFAPPPRWILLADRPHDHGLLAEMTAAQADRLRAMIAPAWDRLQRDLAPAADDRSTLFGRLGIPEERPLLLLPLECETEDNFFAMHRLGTRPNAALVRELSTLLGERCTLAVTNHPLNDAHVDAAPLIAAVADCDNVVLLPPRIGLQFATLAMARHADGMLVGDSKTFALAAFFGVPMHRHSRFDSGAWLNAYAALEPFVADILAGTARRPVPEAAQLWFAQYLLNDAFDPLDPADDLLARLARPFDLDRWEAAQARLARTLPALFAAEAQTSG
;
A
#
# COMPACT_ATOMS: atom_id res chain seq x y z
N MET A 1 -22.96 13.81 5.40
CA MET A 1 -21.56 14.09 5.08
C MET A 1 -21.20 15.46 5.64
N PRO A 2 -20.10 15.65 6.34
CA PRO A 2 -19.61 16.99 6.66
C PRO A 2 -19.35 17.78 5.38
N PRO A 3 -19.49 19.11 5.40
CA PRO A 3 -19.18 19.93 4.23
C PRO A 3 -17.70 19.74 3.85
N LEU A 4 -17.43 19.64 2.55
CA LEU A 4 -16.05 19.53 2.04
C LEU A 4 -15.27 20.81 2.39
N PRO A 5 -13.97 20.70 2.72
CA PRO A 5 -13.15 21.86 3.08
C PRO A 5 -13.08 22.86 1.93
N HIS A 6 -13.25 24.15 2.25
CA HIS A 6 -13.13 25.22 1.27
C HIS A 6 -11.66 25.66 1.18
N PRO A 7 -10.97 25.49 0.05
CA PRO A 7 -9.50 25.66 -0.03
C PRO A 7 -9.01 27.09 0.27
N GLU A 8 -9.87 28.10 0.15
CA GLU A 8 -9.52 29.51 0.41
C GLU A 8 -9.76 29.96 1.86
N GLN A 9 -10.47 29.17 2.67
CA GLN A 9 -10.74 29.51 4.07
C GLN A 9 -9.66 28.91 4.98
N ARG A 10 -9.30 29.65 6.05
CA ARG A 10 -8.41 29.14 7.10
C ARG A 10 -9.07 27.93 7.78
N GLN A 11 -8.54 26.74 7.50
CA GLN A 11 -8.99 25.48 8.07
C GLN A 11 -8.26 25.19 9.37
N ARG A 12 -8.88 24.38 10.24
CA ARG A 12 -8.23 23.75 11.38
C ARG A 12 -7.90 22.29 11.00
N ILE A 13 -6.62 21.99 10.90
CA ILE A 13 -6.11 20.71 10.43
C ILE A 13 -5.47 19.99 11.61
N LEU A 14 -5.91 18.78 11.89
CA LEU A 14 -5.32 17.89 12.90
C LEU A 14 -4.52 16.77 12.22
N PHE A 15 -3.28 16.62 12.60
CA PHE A 15 -2.50 15.42 12.37
C PHE A 15 -2.59 14.52 13.59
N TYR A 16 -3.16 13.33 13.44
CA TYR A 16 -3.18 12.28 14.45
C TYR A 16 -2.16 11.19 14.07
N LEU A 17 -1.06 11.09 14.82
CA LEU A 17 0.15 10.41 14.39
C LEU A 17 0.66 9.32 15.37
N PRO A 18 -0.16 8.38 15.85
CA PRO A 18 0.31 7.36 16.80
C PRO A 18 1.36 6.42 16.21
N MET A 19 1.43 6.25 14.89
CA MET A 19 2.32 5.32 14.19
C MET A 19 3.34 6.02 13.29
N VAL A 20 3.69 7.26 13.59
CA VAL A 20 4.70 7.96 12.80
C VAL A 20 6.10 7.50 13.21
N THR A 21 6.90 7.03 12.25
CA THR A 21 8.34 6.80 12.41
C THR A 21 9.10 8.09 12.05
N ASN A 22 10.36 8.22 12.48
CA ASN A 22 11.21 9.36 12.11
C ASN A 22 11.28 9.54 10.58
N TRP A 23 11.43 8.44 9.80
CA TRP A 23 11.44 8.51 8.34
C TRP A 23 10.13 9.11 7.77
N TRP A 24 8.98 8.65 8.26
CA TRP A 24 7.67 9.18 7.87
C TRP A 24 7.53 10.64 8.26
N PHE A 25 8.00 11.00 9.45
CA PHE A 25 7.96 12.37 9.90
C PHE A 25 8.75 13.29 8.95
N VAL A 26 10.01 12.97 8.71
CA VAL A 26 10.95 13.79 7.92
C VAL A 26 10.51 13.92 6.45
N HIS A 27 10.06 12.82 5.84
CA HIS A 27 9.82 12.80 4.39
C HIS A 27 8.37 13.04 3.99
N ILE A 28 7.43 12.97 4.92
CA ILE A 28 6.00 13.08 4.62
C ILE A 28 5.33 14.15 5.50
N VAL A 29 5.42 13.98 6.83
CA VAL A 29 4.65 14.82 7.76
C VAL A 29 5.22 16.23 7.83
N GLU A 30 6.52 16.41 8.07
CA GLU A 30 7.15 17.73 8.16
C GLU A 30 6.93 18.60 6.91
N PRO A 31 7.11 18.11 5.67
CA PRO A 31 6.79 18.88 4.47
C PRO A 31 5.32 19.34 4.42
N MET A 32 4.39 18.47 4.85
CA MET A 32 2.97 18.84 4.91
C MET A 32 2.69 19.88 5.99
N LEU A 33 3.28 19.73 7.20
CA LEU A 33 3.16 20.69 8.29
C LEU A 33 3.63 22.08 7.86
N ARG A 34 4.81 22.18 7.23
CA ARG A 34 5.38 23.45 6.76
C ARG A 34 4.44 24.16 5.79
N ARG A 35 3.91 23.45 4.80
CA ARG A 35 3.00 24.02 3.81
C ARG A 35 1.66 24.43 4.37
N LEU A 36 1.10 23.62 5.26
CA LEU A 36 -0.23 23.87 5.81
C LEU A 36 -0.21 24.96 6.89
N ALA A 37 0.86 25.06 7.69
CA ALA A 37 0.98 26.08 8.73
C ALA A 37 1.07 27.51 8.17
N GLU A 38 1.45 27.68 6.89
CA GLU A 38 1.47 29.01 6.26
C GLU A 38 0.08 29.67 6.18
N ARG A 39 -0.99 28.87 6.08
CA ARG A 39 -2.35 29.37 5.80
C ARG A 39 -3.42 28.87 6.75
N HIS A 40 -3.14 27.79 7.50
CA HIS A 40 -4.11 27.06 8.30
C HIS A 40 -3.69 26.97 9.76
N ALA A 41 -4.65 26.69 10.65
CA ALA A 41 -4.35 26.37 12.04
C ALA A 41 -4.02 24.86 12.12
N VAL A 42 -2.76 24.54 12.42
CA VAL A 42 -2.29 23.15 12.44
C VAL A 42 -2.13 22.65 13.87
N HIS A 43 -2.72 21.52 14.14
CA HIS A 43 -2.63 20.78 15.40
C HIS A 43 -1.98 19.43 15.13
N VAL A 44 -1.12 18.98 16.02
CA VAL A 44 -0.51 17.65 15.96
C VAL A 44 -0.77 16.94 17.28
N LEU A 45 -1.42 15.79 17.20
CA LEU A 45 -1.67 14.88 18.32
C LEU A 45 -0.89 13.60 18.08
N ALA A 46 0.08 13.31 18.95
CA ALA A 46 0.95 12.16 18.81
C ALA A 46 1.39 11.65 20.18
N PRO A 47 1.66 10.34 20.35
CA PRO A 47 2.26 9.83 21.57
C PRO A 47 3.75 10.17 21.65
N ALA A 48 4.29 10.20 22.87
CA ALA A 48 5.71 10.22 23.14
C ALA A 48 6.42 9.02 22.46
N PRO A 49 7.73 9.07 22.24
CA PRO A 49 8.46 8.00 21.54
C PRO A 49 8.30 6.64 22.22
N TRP A 50 7.97 5.63 21.40
CA TRP A 50 7.89 4.24 21.83
C TRP A 50 8.08 3.29 20.64
N ARG A 51 8.99 2.31 20.75
CA ARG A 51 9.28 1.31 19.71
C ARG A 51 9.42 1.91 18.30
N GLY A 52 10.26 2.94 18.15
CA GLY A 52 10.53 3.56 16.85
C GLY A 52 9.42 4.43 16.25
N THR A 53 8.32 4.66 16.99
CA THR A 53 7.21 5.55 16.60
C THR A 53 6.97 6.64 17.64
N GLY A 54 6.20 7.66 17.28
CA GLY A 54 5.86 8.80 18.14
C GLY A 54 6.67 10.05 17.83
N ILE A 55 6.44 11.11 18.60
CA ILE A 55 7.09 12.43 18.43
C ILE A 55 7.93 12.72 19.66
N GLY A 56 9.21 12.98 19.42
CA GLY A 56 10.20 13.31 20.44
C GLY A 56 10.88 14.66 20.22
N PRO A 57 11.95 14.94 21.01
CA PRO A 57 12.68 16.20 20.90
C PRO A 57 13.28 16.47 19.51
N GLU A 58 13.64 15.42 18.77
CA GLU A 58 14.19 15.57 17.42
C GLU A 58 13.17 16.16 16.46
N GLU A 59 11.97 15.56 16.38
CA GLU A 59 10.89 16.01 15.52
C GLU A 59 10.39 17.41 15.91
N LEU A 60 10.28 17.69 17.21
CA LEU A 60 9.89 19.01 17.70
C LEU A 60 10.92 20.08 17.33
N THR A 61 12.23 19.78 17.44
CA THR A 61 13.31 20.70 17.08
C THR A 61 13.28 21.03 15.59
N ARG A 62 12.96 20.05 14.72
CA ARG A 62 12.87 20.26 13.29
C ARG A 62 11.77 21.26 12.89
N CYS A 63 10.72 21.37 13.71
CA CYS A 63 9.59 22.29 13.50
C CYS A 63 9.59 23.50 14.43
N ALA A 64 10.70 23.79 15.13
CA ALA A 64 10.78 24.91 16.09
C ALA A 64 10.61 26.30 15.44
N ASP A 65 10.84 26.41 14.14
CA ASP A 65 10.61 27.59 13.30
C ASP A 65 9.14 27.79 12.88
N LEU A 66 8.22 26.87 13.25
CA LEU A 66 6.79 26.89 12.93
C LEU A 66 5.97 27.17 14.19
N PRO A 67 5.91 28.43 14.69
CA PRO A 67 5.32 28.76 15.99
C PRO A 67 3.80 28.56 16.07
N ASP A 68 3.11 28.52 14.93
CA ASP A 68 1.65 28.39 14.87
C ASP A 68 1.17 26.93 14.96
N ILE A 69 2.07 25.95 15.02
CA ILE A 69 1.71 24.54 15.22
C ILE A 69 1.46 24.27 16.70
N ARG A 70 0.30 23.71 17.01
CA ARG A 70 -0.03 23.26 18.37
C ARG A 70 0.24 21.76 18.53
N TRP A 71 1.18 21.44 19.41
CA TRP A 71 1.56 20.09 19.72
C TRP A 71 0.85 19.58 20.98
N TYR A 72 0.29 18.38 20.89
CA TYR A 72 -0.31 17.62 21.98
C TYR A 72 0.41 16.29 22.05
N ILE A 73 1.35 16.15 22.97
CA ILE A 73 2.11 14.93 23.16
C ILE A 73 1.48 14.11 24.27
N MET A 74 0.97 12.94 23.93
CA MET A 74 0.43 11.97 24.87
C MET A 74 1.60 11.23 25.50
N ASP A 75 1.82 11.38 26.81
CA ASP A 75 2.92 10.79 27.57
C ASP A 75 2.46 9.97 28.79
N GLY A 76 1.15 9.78 28.93
CA GLY A 76 0.57 8.92 29.97
C GLY A 76 0.97 7.45 29.83
N PRO A 77 0.75 6.62 30.86
CA PRO A 77 1.20 5.22 30.86
C PRO A 77 0.53 4.36 29.77
N ASP A 78 -0.63 4.76 29.29
CA ASP A 78 -1.45 4.13 28.26
C ASP A 78 -1.14 4.59 26.82
N HIS A 79 -0.25 5.60 26.66
CA HIS A 79 0.07 6.15 25.34
C HIS A 79 0.52 5.08 24.30
N PRO A 80 1.15 3.96 24.68
CA PRO A 80 1.49 2.92 23.71
C PRO A 80 0.26 2.27 23.06
N SER A 81 -0.89 2.21 23.75
CA SER A 81 -2.12 1.58 23.24
C SER A 81 -2.67 2.31 21.99
N THR A 82 -2.42 3.62 21.88
CA THR A 82 -2.89 4.43 20.74
C THR A 82 -2.39 3.94 19.37
N ARG A 83 -1.36 3.11 19.33
CA ARG A 83 -0.79 2.53 18.11
C ARG A 83 -1.59 1.34 17.59
N THR A 84 -2.38 0.75 18.45
CA THR A 84 -3.32 -0.34 18.13
C THR A 84 -4.75 0.08 18.43
N VAL A 85 -5.28 -0.27 19.60
CA VAL A 85 -6.59 0.19 20.05
C VAL A 85 -6.37 1.01 21.32
N PRO A 86 -6.68 2.33 21.31
CA PRO A 86 -6.54 3.17 22.50
C PRO A 86 -7.32 2.61 23.69
N GLU A 87 -6.70 2.53 24.87
CA GLU A 87 -7.39 2.11 26.10
C GLU A 87 -8.54 3.05 26.45
N ASP A 88 -8.34 4.36 26.24
CA ASP A 88 -9.38 5.38 26.38
C ASP A 88 -9.76 5.96 25.01
N ALA A 89 -10.41 5.14 24.17
CA ALA A 89 -10.88 5.57 22.86
C ALA A 89 -11.95 6.68 22.94
N GLU A 90 -12.83 6.61 23.96
CA GLU A 90 -13.88 7.62 24.16
C GLU A 90 -13.29 8.96 24.56
N GLY A 91 -12.34 9.01 25.48
CA GLY A 91 -11.64 10.21 25.89
C GLY A 91 -10.84 10.82 24.75
N LEU A 92 -10.17 10.00 23.95
CA LEU A 92 -9.46 10.43 22.73
C LEU A 92 -10.42 11.09 21.74
N VAL A 93 -11.56 10.46 21.42
CA VAL A 93 -12.57 11.01 20.52
C VAL A 93 -13.14 12.32 21.08
N ALA A 94 -13.47 12.38 22.37
CA ALA A 94 -13.97 13.59 23.03
C ALA A 94 -12.93 14.72 22.96
N PHE A 95 -11.66 14.43 23.19
CA PHE A 95 -10.56 15.39 23.05
C PHE A 95 -10.48 15.97 21.62
N VAL A 96 -10.50 15.10 20.61
CA VAL A 96 -10.45 15.52 19.20
C VAL A 96 -11.68 16.35 18.83
N HIS A 97 -12.87 15.99 19.34
CA HIS A 97 -14.07 16.83 19.20
C HIS A 97 -13.89 18.24 19.81
N SER A 98 -13.21 18.34 20.95
CA SER A 98 -12.95 19.65 21.59
C SER A 98 -12.04 20.56 20.75
N LEU A 99 -11.16 19.97 19.94
CA LEU A 99 -10.32 20.70 18.99
C LEU A 99 -11.12 21.18 17.77
N ALA A 100 -12.26 20.56 17.47
CA ALA A 100 -13.14 20.85 16.33
C ALA A 100 -12.38 21.01 14.99
N PRO A 101 -11.57 20.01 14.53
CA PRO A 101 -10.87 20.10 13.28
C PRO A 101 -11.83 20.01 12.08
N ASP A 102 -11.50 20.76 11.01
CA ASP A 102 -12.18 20.65 9.72
C ASP A 102 -11.65 19.45 8.93
N VAL A 103 -10.36 19.13 9.11
CA VAL A 103 -9.65 18.03 8.47
C VAL A 103 -8.82 17.27 9.49
N VAL A 104 -8.86 15.94 9.44
CA VAL A 104 -8.01 15.07 10.25
C VAL A 104 -7.21 14.12 9.35
N LEU A 105 -5.90 14.19 9.48
CA LEU A 105 -4.94 13.34 8.76
C LEU A 105 -4.34 12.34 9.74
N CYS A 106 -4.61 11.07 9.53
CA CYS A 106 -4.26 10.01 10.48
C CYS A 106 -3.15 9.11 9.95
N ARG A 107 -2.09 8.91 10.73
CA ARG A 107 -1.16 7.81 10.55
C ARG A 107 -1.35 6.82 11.70
N THR A 108 -2.29 5.90 11.53
CA THR A 108 -2.71 4.94 12.56
C THR A 108 -3.07 3.58 11.96
N ALA A 109 -2.97 2.53 12.75
CA ALA A 109 -3.57 1.24 12.44
C ALA A 109 -5.07 1.21 12.79
N ASP A 110 -5.49 1.95 13.82
CA ASP A 110 -6.86 1.99 14.30
C ASP A 110 -7.72 3.00 13.52
N TYR A 111 -8.39 2.51 12.46
CA TYR A 111 -9.36 3.31 11.73
C TYR A 111 -10.76 3.30 12.40
N GLU A 112 -11.04 2.34 13.26
CA GLU A 112 -12.34 2.22 13.92
C GLU A 112 -12.59 3.36 14.92
N THR A 113 -11.59 3.77 15.69
CA THR A 113 -11.69 4.95 16.55
C THR A 113 -11.67 6.24 15.73
N THR A 114 -10.76 6.34 14.75
CA THR A 114 -10.58 7.59 14.01
C THR A 114 -11.76 7.96 13.12
N ARG A 115 -12.58 7.00 12.67
CA ARG A 115 -13.82 7.29 11.93
C ARG A 115 -14.86 8.09 12.74
N HIS A 116 -14.70 8.16 14.07
CA HIS A 116 -15.54 8.97 14.95
C HIS A 116 -15.00 10.38 15.18
N PHE A 117 -13.87 10.74 14.61
CA PHE A 117 -13.34 12.11 14.68
C PHE A 117 -14.20 13.06 13.83
N PRO A 118 -14.32 14.35 14.22
CA PRO A 118 -15.06 15.33 13.46
C PRO A 118 -14.30 15.75 12.18
N GLY A 119 -15.02 16.38 11.25
CA GLY A 119 -14.46 16.88 10.00
C GLY A 119 -14.21 15.80 8.94
N THR A 120 -13.34 16.10 7.99
CA THR A 120 -12.94 15.18 6.93
C THR A 120 -11.74 14.35 7.39
N VAL A 121 -11.95 13.08 7.70
CA VAL A 121 -10.91 12.16 8.17
C VAL A 121 -10.29 11.40 7.01
N ARG A 122 -8.96 11.35 6.93
CA ARG A 122 -8.21 10.54 5.96
C ARG A 122 -7.01 9.86 6.60
N LEU A 123 -6.79 8.61 6.21
CA LEU A 123 -5.59 7.86 6.59
C LEU A 123 -4.46 8.16 5.60
N LEU A 124 -3.27 8.39 6.14
CA LEU A 124 -2.03 8.53 5.36
C LEU A 124 -1.46 7.14 5.11
N MET A 125 -1.68 6.61 3.92
CA MET A 125 -1.24 5.27 3.52
C MET A 125 -0.07 5.36 2.54
N GLU A 126 0.78 4.31 2.54
CA GLU A 126 1.87 4.21 1.59
C GLU A 126 1.36 4.11 0.16
N GLY A 127 1.86 4.99 -0.71
CA GLY A 127 1.43 5.12 -2.10
C GLY A 127 2.38 4.51 -3.13
N ARG A 128 3.29 3.61 -2.75
CA ARG A 128 4.18 2.91 -3.69
C ARG A 128 3.65 1.53 -4.04
N PHE A 129 3.29 1.32 -5.30
CA PHE A 129 2.88 0.03 -5.85
C PHE A 129 3.78 -0.39 -7.01
N GLU A 130 4.25 -1.65 -6.96
CA GLU A 130 4.94 -2.27 -8.09
C GLU A 130 3.91 -2.60 -9.21
N PRO A 131 4.30 -2.63 -10.49
CA PRO A 131 5.68 -2.45 -10.98
C PRO A 131 6.07 -0.99 -11.28
N PHE A 132 5.18 -0.01 -11.15
CA PHE A 132 5.50 1.41 -11.42
C PHE A 132 6.45 2.00 -10.37
N ALA A 133 6.36 1.55 -9.14
CA ALA A 133 7.27 1.85 -8.04
C ALA A 133 7.67 3.34 -7.90
N PRO A 134 6.73 4.28 -7.77
CA PRO A 134 7.06 5.69 -7.56
C PRO A 134 7.87 5.90 -6.27
N PRO A 135 8.40 7.12 -6.03
CA PRO A 135 9.18 7.39 -4.83
C PRO A 135 8.48 6.93 -3.53
N PRO A 136 9.22 6.37 -2.55
CA PRO A 136 8.62 5.83 -1.31
C PRO A 136 7.82 6.84 -0.49
N ARG A 137 8.13 8.14 -0.63
CA ARG A 137 7.42 9.23 0.06
C ARG A 137 6.03 9.54 -0.50
N TRP A 138 5.67 8.97 -1.66
CA TRP A 138 4.31 9.14 -2.17
C TRP A 138 3.32 8.38 -1.30
N ILE A 139 2.21 9.03 -1.01
CA ILE A 139 1.16 8.49 -0.15
C ILE A 139 -0.20 8.51 -0.84
N LEU A 140 -1.13 7.77 -0.27
CA LEU A 140 -2.56 7.83 -0.58
C LEU A 140 -3.32 8.41 0.61
N LEU A 141 -4.38 9.14 0.33
CA LEU A 141 -5.36 9.61 1.31
C LEU A 141 -6.55 8.65 1.27
N ALA A 142 -6.59 7.71 2.20
CA ALA A 142 -7.55 6.61 2.20
C ALA A 142 -8.62 6.79 3.30
N ASP A 143 -9.81 6.24 3.07
CA ASP A 143 -10.85 6.12 4.10
C ASP A 143 -10.58 4.92 5.03
N ARG A 144 -10.04 3.84 4.48
CA ARG A 144 -9.69 2.61 5.19
C ARG A 144 -8.29 2.14 4.77
N PRO A 145 -7.56 1.43 5.65
CA PRO A 145 -6.12 1.19 5.44
C PRO A 145 -5.78 0.27 4.26
N HIS A 146 -6.63 -0.70 3.93
CA HIS A 146 -6.29 -1.75 2.97
C HIS A 146 -7.41 -2.05 1.96
N ASP A 147 -8.29 -1.10 1.70
CA ASP A 147 -9.19 -1.21 0.56
C ASP A 147 -8.38 -1.17 -0.74
N HIS A 148 -8.40 -2.26 -1.49
CA HIS A 148 -7.52 -2.43 -2.64
C HIS A 148 -8.30 -2.50 -3.95
N GLY A 149 -7.77 -1.83 -4.99
CA GLY A 149 -8.35 -1.89 -6.34
C GLY A 149 -9.67 -1.13 -6.50
N LEU A 150 -10.04 -0.25 -5.56
CA LEU A 150 -11.23 0.58 -5.72
C LEU A 150 -11.04 1.57 -6.87
N LEU A 151 -12.06 1.71 -7.69
CA LEU A 151 -12.14 2.70 -8.74
C LEU A 151 -13.15 3.78 -8.35
N ALA A 152 -12.82 5.04 -8.58
CA ALA A 152 -13.75 6.14 -8.44
C ALA A 152 -14.89 6.04 -9.47
N GLU A 153 -16.05 6.60 -9.16
CA GLU A 153 -17.08 6.79 -10.15
C GLU A 153 -16.60 7.78 -11.22
N MET A 154 -16.64 7.35 -12.48
CA MET A 154 -16.21 8.16 -13.62
C MET A 154 -17.01 7.83 -14.87
N THR A 155 -17.10 8.80 -15.78
CA THR A 155 -17.70 8.59 -17.10
C THR A 155 -16.76 7.74 -17.98
N ALA A 156 -17.30 7.10 -19.01
CA ALA A 156 -16.51 6.35 -19.98
C ALA A 156 -15.40 7.22 -20.61
N ALA A 157 -15.70 8.48 -20.95
CA ALA A 157 -14.72 9.40 -21.52
C ALA A 157 -13.56 9.73 -20.54
N GLN A 158 -13.85 9.84 -19.25
CA GLN A 158 -12.82 10.02 -18.21
C GLN A 158 -11.94 8.77 -18.08
N ALA A 159 -12.55 7.59 -18.06
CA ALA A 159 -11.83 6.33 -18.02
C ALA A 159 -10.91 6.14 -19.24
N ASP A 160 -11.41 6.43 -20.43
CA ASP A 160 -10.65 6.35 -21.67
C ASP A 160 -9.47 7.34 -21.67
N ARG A 161 -9.69 8.57 -21.20
CA ARG A 161 -8.63 9.57 -21.06
C ARG A 161 -7.53 9.11 -20.10
N LEU A 162 -7.90 8.64 -18.90
CA LEU A 162 -6.92 8.13 -17.93
C LEU A 162 -6.09 6.98 -18.50
N ARG A 163 -6.73 6.01 -19.15
CA ARG A 163 -6.03 4.90 -19.81
C ARG A 163 -5.09 5.38 -20.88
N ALA A 164 -5.53 6.30 -21.74
CA ALA A 164 -4.69 6.86 -22.79
C ALA A 164 -3.45 7.58 -22.24
N MET A 165 -3.57 8.29 -21.10
CA MET A 165 -2.44 9.01 -20.48
C MET A 165 -1.37 8.08 -19.93
N ILE A 166 -1.71 6.87 -19.46
CA ILE A 166 -0.75 5.91 -18.92
C ILE A 166 -0.31 4.86 -19.95
N ALA A 167 -1.03 4.71 -21.06
CA ALA A 167 -0.80 3.63 -22.03
C ALA A 167 0.66 3.47 -22.47
N PRO A 168 1.43 4.54 -22.81
CA PRO A 168 2.83 4.38 -23.23
C PRO A 168 3.70 3.72 -22.14
N ALA A 169 3.52 4.12 -20.86
CA ALA A 169 4.27 3.55 -19.75
C ALA A 169 3.79 2.14 -19.39
N TRP A 170 2.48 1.89 -19.48
CA TRP A 170 1.88 0.57 -19.29
C TRP A 170 2.41 -0.43 -20.31
N ASP A 171 2.35 -0.09 -21.60
CA ASP A 171 2.80 -0.96 -22.70
C ASP A 171 4.30 -1.23 -22.62
N ARG A 172 5.09 -0.22 -22.24
CA ARG A 172 6.53 -0.40 -22.00
C ARG A 172 6.79 -1.41 -20.89
N LEU A 173 6.16 -1.24 -19.71
CA LEU A 173 6.31 -2.19 -18.61
C LEU A 173 5.81 -3.59 -18.96
N GLN A 174 4.71 -3.70 -19.70
CA GLN A 174 4.22 -4.99 -20.19
C GLN A 174 5.24 -5.69 -21.08
N ARG A 175 5.91 -4.96 -21.98
CA ARG A 175 6.99 -5.52 -22.83
C ARG A 175 8.24 -5.87 -22.02
N ASP A 176 8.71 -4.94 -21.17
CA ASP A 176 9.96 -5.09 -20.44
C ASP A 176 9.90 -6.21 -19.38
N LEU A 177 8.69 -6.48 -18.87
CA LEU A 177 8.43 -7.50 -17.86
C LEU A 177 7.79 -8.76 -18.45
N ALA A 178 7.52 -8.81 -19.77
CA ALA A 178 7.00 -10.02 -20.42
C ALA A 178 7.99 -11.16 -20.25
N PRO A 179 7.56 -12.38 -19.86
CA PRO A 179 8.44 -13.53 -19.83
C PRO A 179 8.78 -13.95 -21.27
N ALA A 180 10.04 -14.29 -21.52
CA ALA A 180 10.39 -15.03 -22.73
C ALA A 180 9.79 -16.46 -22.67
N ALA A 181 9.61 -17.11 -23.81
CA ALA A 181 8.93 -18.41 -23.88
C ALA A 181 9.55 -19.49 -22.97
N ASP A 182 10.87 -19.49 -22.84
CA ASP A 182 11.62 -20.46 -22.03
C ASP A 182 11.97 -19.97 -20.62
N ASP A 183 11.56 -18.77 -20.23
CA ASP A 183 11.92 -18.15 -18.94
C ASP A 183 11.39 -18.94 -17.74
N ARG A 184 10.16 -19.47 -17.86
CA ARG A 184 9.51 -20.20 -16.75
C ARG A 184 10.27 -21.49 -16.44
N SER A 185 10.50 -22.33 -17.43
CA SER A 185 11.19 -23.62 -17.26
C SER A 185 12.62 -23.44 -16.76
N THR A 186 13.37 -22.53 -17.38
CA THR A 186 14.73 -22.20 -16.95
C THR A 186 14.76 -21.67 -15.52
N LEU A 187 13.83 -20.80 -15.16
CA LEU A 187 13.73 -20.23 -13.83
C LEU A 187 13.35 -21.28 -12.80
N PHE A 188 12.36 -22.12 -13.10
CA PHE A 188 11.88 -23.17 -12.22
C PHE A 188 12.95 -24.21 -11.96
N GLY A 189 13.65 -24.69 -13.02
CA GLY A 189 14.77 -25.60 -12.87
C GLY A 189 15.88 -25.05 -11.98
N ARG A 190 16.23 -23.76 -12.14
CA ARG A 190 17.24 -23.10 -11.28
C ARG A 190 16.83 -22.96 -9.82
N LEU A 191 15.53 -22.78 -9.57
CA LEU A 191 14.97 -22.60 -8.22
C LEU A 191 14.49 -23.91 -7.59
N GLY A 192 14.58 -25.05 -8.31
CA GLY A 192 14.08 -26.34 -7.83
C GLY A 192 12.56 -26.41 -7.72
N ILE A 193 11.84 -25.65 -8.54
CA ILE A 193 10.36 -25.62 -8.56
C ILE A 193 9.87 -26.68 -9.56
N PRO A 194 9.03 -27.66 -9.13
CA PRO A 194 8.41 -28.62 -10.03
C PRO A 194 7.47 -27.95 -11.05
N GLU A 195 7.57 -28.35 -12.32
CA GLU A 195 6.72 -27.79 -13.38
C GLU A 195 5.36 -28.48 -13.52
N GLU A 196 5.25 -29.69 -12.98
CA GLU A 196 4.07 -30.56 -13.13
C GLU A 196 2.88 -30.09 -12.30
N ARG A 197 3.10 -29.16 -11.38
CA ARG A 197 2.07 -28.63 -10.47
C ARG A 197 1.89 -27.14 -10.68
N PRO A 198 0.67 -26.61 -10.55
CA PRO A 198 0.47 -25.18 -10.52
C PRO A 198 1.27 -24.52 -9.41
N LEU A 199 1.84 -23.34 -9.71
CA LEU A 199 2.60 -22.53 -8.76
C LEU A 199 1.71 -21.48 -8.14
N LEU A 200 1.55 -21.51 -6.82
CA LEU A 200 0.94 -20.45 -6.04
C LEU A 200 2.03 -19.61 -5.38
N LEU A 201 2.01 -18.30 -5.63
CA LEU A 201 2.96 -17.37 -5.03
C LEU A 201 2.37 -16.76 -3.75
N LEU A 202 3.10 -16.90 -2.63
CA LEU A 202 2.77 -16.32 -1.33
C LEU A 202 3.80 -15.25 -0.93
N PRO A 203 3.55 -13.97 -1.17
CA PRO A 203 4.31 -12.90 -0.56
C PRO A 203 3.93 -12.78 0.92
N LEU A 204 4.87 -13.12 1.81
CA LEU A 204 4.66 -13.01 3.25
C LEU A 204 4.56 -11.53 3.67
N GLU A 205 3.69 -11.28 4.61
CA GLU A 205 3.53 -9.97 5.21
C GLU A 205 4.60 -9.70 6.27
N CYS A 206 4.82 -8.40 6.57
CA CYS A 206 5.71 -7.98 7.63
C CYS A 206 5.16 -8.41 9.00
N GLU A 207 5.94 -9.20 9.75
CA GLU A 207 5.58 -9.70 11.10
C GLU A 207 6.49 -9.11 12.19
N THR A 208 7.22 -8.03 11.90
CA THR A 208 7.97 -7.31 12.93
C THR A 208 7.01 -6.77 13.99
N GLU A 209 7.46 -6.72 15.26
CA GLU A 209 6.65 -6.18 16.37
C GLU A 209 6.17 -4.75 16.14
N ASP A 210 6.90 -3.98 15.33
CA ASP A 210 6.58 -2.59 15.01
C ASP A 210 5.53 -2.45 13.89
N ASN A 211 5.07 -3.56 13.31
CA ASN A 211 4.00 -3.54 12.32
C ASN A 211 2.62 -3.56 12.99
N PHE A 212 2.17 -2.42 13.47
CA PHE A 212 0.87 -2.27 14.13
C PHE A 212 -0.33 -2.58 13.22
N PHE A 213 -0.16 -2.54 11.89
CA PHE A 213 -1.19 -2.98 10.94
C PHE A 213 -1.46 -4.49 11.01
N ALA A 214 -0.57 -5.27 11.63
CA ALA A 214 -0.79 -6.70 11.89
C ALA A 214 -2.08 -6.98 12.69
N MET A 215 -2.61 -6.00 13.44
CA MET A 215 -3.90 -6.09 14.12
C MET A 215 -5.09 -6.37 13.19
N HIS A 216 -4.96 -6.06 11.90
CA HIS A 216 -6.01 -6.27 10.91
C HIS A 216 -5.99 -7.65 10.27
N ARG A 217 -4.89 -8.39 10.40
CA ARG A 217 -4.75 -9.70 9.79
C ARG A 217 -5.84 -10.65 10.26
N LEU A 218 -6.42 -11.38 9.32
CA LEU A 218 -7.28 -12.50 9.64
C LEU A 218 -6.40 -13.68 10.08
N GLY A 219 -6.52 -14.07 11.35
CA GLY A 219 -5.68 -15.11 11.94
C GLY A 219 -4.26 -14.59 12.22
N THR A 220 -4.03 -14.14 13.45
CA THR A 220 -2.75 -13.65 13.97
C THR A 220 -1.75 -14.79 14.14
N ARG A 221 -1.23 -15.33 13.03
CA ARG A 221 -0.24 -16.42 13.06
C ARG A 221 1.11 -15.90 12.65
N PRO A 222 2.21 -16.43 13.22
CA PRO A 222 3.52 -16.27 12.62
C PRO A 222 3.52 -16.76 11.16
N ASN A 223 4.28 -16.11 10.29
CA ASN A 223 4.41 -16.52 8.88
C ASN A 223 4.81 -18.00 8.74
N ALA A 224 5.65 -18.51 9.63
CA ALA A 224 6.03 -19.94 9.67
C ALA A 224 4.80 -20.86 9.86
N ALA A 225 3.86 -20.50 10.73
CA ALA A 225 2.64 -21.28 10.96
C ALA A 225 1.69 -21.19 9.76
N LEU A 226 1.58 -20.01 9.13
CA LEU A 226 0.79 -19.82 7.91
C LEU A 226 1.32 -20.71 6.77
N VAL A 227 2.64 -20.77 6.59
CA VAL A 227 3.28 -21.63 5.55
C VAL A 227 2.93 -23.10 5.77
N ARG A 228 3.07 -23.62 6.99
CA ARG A 228 2.72 -25.04 7.30
C ARG A 228 1.24 -25.33 7.05
N GLU A 229 0.36 -24.42 7.45
CA GLU A 229 -1.08 -24.59 7.23
C GLU A 229 -1.42 -24.61 5.75
N LEU A 230 -0.94 -23.63 4.98
CA LEU A 230 -1.16 -23.58 3.54
C LEU A 230 -0.55 -24.79 2.84
N SER A 231 0.67 -25.23 3.23
CA SER A 231 1.26 -26.45 2.73
C SER A 231 0.35 -27.67 2.92
N THR A 232 -0.19 -27.81 4.13
CA THR A 232 -1.11 -28.93 4.46
C THR A 232 -2.41 -28.86 3.64
N LEU A 233 -3.00 -27.67 3.50
CA LEU A 233 -4.23 -27.48 2.74
C LEU A 233 -4.03 -27.71 1.23
N LEU A 234 -2.90 -27.31 0.69
CA LEU A 234 -2.57 -27.48 -0.73
C LEU A 234 -2.14 -28.92 -1.05
N GLY A 235 -1.42 -29.57 -0.13
CA GLY A 235 -0.89 -30.93 -0.32
C GLY A 235 -0.07 -31.04 -1.58
N GLU A 236 -0.19 -32.16 -2.28
CA GLU A 236 0.52 -32.41 -3.55
C GLU A 236 -0.12 -31.69 -4.76
N ARG A 237 -1.24 -31.00 -4.57
CA ARG A 237 -2.01 -30.37 -5.67
C ARG A 237 -1.28 -29.18 -6.29
N CYS A 238 -0.55 -28.41 -5.48
CA CYS A 238 0.12 -27.18 -5.89
C CYS A 238 1.49 -27.05 -5.24
N THR A 239 2.39 -26.34 -5.88
CA THR A 239 3.64 -25.86 -5.27
C THR A 239 3.42 -24.47 -4.72
N LEU A 240 3.82 -24.24 -3.47
CA LEU A 240 3.77 -22.94 -2.80
C LEU A 240 5.15 -22.26 -2.86
N ALA A 241 5.31 -21.25 -3.69
CA ALA A 241 6.51 -20.39 -3.71
C ALA A 241 6.33 -19.25 -2.71
N VAL A 242 7.22 -19.16 -1.75
CA VAL A 242 7.15 -18.17 -0.66
C VAL A 242 8.22 -17.11 -0.85
N THR A 243 7.85 -15.84 -0.79
CA THR A 243 8.80 -14.72 -0.69
C THR A 243 8.68 -14.05 0.67
N ASN A 244 9.82 -13.77 1.30
CA ASN A 244 9.79 -13.09 2.58
C ASN A 244 9.69 -11.57 2.41
N HIS A 245 9.14 -10.88 3.43
CA HIS A 245 9.08 -9.42 3.42
C HIS A 245 10.48 -8.85 3.76
N PRO A 246 10.97 -7.79 3.06
CA PRO A 246 12.32 -7.26 3.31
C PRO A 246 12.58 -6.83 4.76
N LEU A 247 11.56 -6.35 5.49
CA LEU A 247 11.70 -6.02 6.91
C LEU A 247 11.80 -7.28 7.79
N ASN A 248 11.18 -8.39 7.41
CA ASN A 248 11.37 -9.64 8.12
C ASN A 248 12.82 -10.14 7.96
N ASP A 249 13.38 -10.06 6.74
CA ASP A 249 14.77 -10.43 6.49
C ASP A 249 15.76 -9.60 7.34
N ALA A 250 15.40 -8.35 7.66
CA ALA A 250 16.25 -7.45 8.43
C ALA A 250 16.07 -7.55 9.95
N HIS A 251 14.86 -7.93 10.44
CA HIS A 251 14.50 -7.72 11.84
C HIS A 251 13.85 -8.94 12.52
N VAL A 252 13.53 -10.00 11.78
CA VAL A 252 12.88 -11.21 12.33
C VAL A 252 13.83 -12.40 12.22
N ASP A 253 13.87 -13.26 13.24
CA ASP A 253 14.62 -14.51 13.17
C ASP A 253 14.07 -15.40 12.04
N ALA A 254 14.90 -15.73 11.08
CA ALA A 254 14.53 -16.55 9.93
C ALA A 254 14.42 -18.06 10.26
N ALA A 255 14.97 -18.52 11.38
CA ALA A 255 15.04 -19.94 11.70
C ALA A 255 13.67 -20.64 11.75
N PRO A 256 12.59 -20.03 12.34
CA PRO A 256 11.27 -20.63 12.33
C PRO A 256 10.66 -20.79 10.93
N LEU A 257 10.89 -19.82 10.04
CA LEU A 257 10.41 -19.88 8.66
C LEU A 257 11.17 -20.93 7.86
N ILE A 258 12.51 -20.97 7.98
CA ILE A 258 13.36 -21.96 7.32
C ILE A 258 12.96 -23.38 7.75
N ALA A 259 12.76 -23.60 9.06
CA ALA A 259 12.29 -24.89 9.58
C ALA A 259 10.90 -25.26 9.03
N ALA A 260 9.97 -24.27 8.99
CA ALA A 260 8.63 -24.52 8.44
C ALA A 260 8.66 -24.95 6.96
N VAL A 261 9.54 -24.33 6.17
CA VAL A 261 9.72 -24.70 4.75
C VAL A 261 10.37 -26.07 4.61
N ALA A 262 11.39 -26.38 5.43
CA ALA A 262 12.07 -27.68 5.40
C ALA A 262 11.16 -28.86 5.77
N ASP A 263 10.12 -28.62 6.58
CA ASP A 263 9.12 -29.63 6.98
C ASP A 263 8.05 -29.87 5.88
N CYS A 264 8.09 -29.14 4.75
CA CYS A 264 7.01 -29.15 3.74
C CYS A 264 7.54 -29.48 2.34
N ASP A 265 7.12 -30.61 1.76
CA ASP A 265 7.60 -31.09 0.45
C ASP A 265 7.09 -30.27 -0.75
N ASN A 266 6.03 -29.48 -0.56
CA ASN A 266 5.40 -28.68 -1.62
C ASN A 266 5.68 -27.18 -1.48
N VAL A 267 6.66 -26.78 -0.65
CA VAL A 267 6.99 -25.37 -0.39
C VAL A 267 8.42 -25.06 -0.85
N VAL A 268 8.59 -23.94 -1.52
CA VAL A 268 9.90 -23.41 -1.93
C VAL A 268 10.05 -21.99 -1.38
N LEU A 269 11.03 -21.77 -0.51
CA LEU A 269 11.39 -20.42 -0.07
C LEU A 269 12.31 -19.77 -1.12
N LEU A 270 11.85 -18.68 -1.69
CA LEU A 270 12.58 -17.97 -2.73
C LEU A 270 13.64 -17.04 -2.10
N PRO A 271 14.78 -16.82 -2.78
CA PRO A 271 15.75 -15.83 -2.34
C PRO A 271 15.12 -14.43 -2.41
N PRO A 272 15.62 -13.42 -1.66
CA PRO A 272 15.05 -12.06 -1.68
C PRO A 272 15.03 -11.44 -3.08
N ARG A 273 15.98 -11.83 -3.93
CA ARG A 273 16.11 -11.36 -5.32
C ARG A 273 16.36 -12.50 -6.29
N ILE A 274 15.80 -12.35 -7.49
CA ILE A 274 16.07 -13.21 -8.65
C ILE A 274 16.67 -12.28 -9.72
N GLY A 275 17.97 -12.43 -9.96
CA GLY A 275 18.73 -11.45 -10.72
C GLY A 275 18.72 -10.06 -10.03
N LEU A 276 18.33 -9.03 -10.75
CA LEU A 276 18.23 -7.67 -10.22
C LEU A 276 16.86 -7.34 -9.61
N GLN A 277 15.86 -8.18 -9.82
CA GLN A 277 14.48 -7.93 -9.39
C GLN A 277 14.22 -8.51 -8.01
N PHE A 278 13.27 -7.92 -7.27
CA PHE A 278 12.70 -8.58 -6.09
C PHE A 278 12.00 -9.88 -6.51
N ALA A 279 12.15 -10.92 -5.70
CA ALA A 279 11.63 -12.25 -6.04
C ALA A 279 10.12 -12.26 -6.30
N THR A 280 9.34 -11.47 -5.53
CA THR A 280 7.89 -11.35 -5.75
C THR A 280 7.56 -10.82 -7.14
N LEU A 281 8.23 -9.76 -7.61
CA LEU A 281 8.03 -9.21 -8.95
C LEU A 281 8.45 -10.21 -10.03
N ALA A 282 9.62 -10.83 -9.86
CA ALA A 282 10.14 -11.81 -10.82
C ALA A 282 9.25 -13.04 -10.96
N MET A 283 8.65 -13.50 -9.85
CA MET A 283 7.82 -14.73 -9.85
C MET A 283 6.35 -14.46 -10.17
N ALA A 284 5.82 -13.28 -9.87
CA ALA A 284 4.40 -12.97 -10.10
C ALA A 284 3.96 -13.26 -11.55
N ARG A 285 4.81 -12.91 -12.52
CA ARG A 285 4.54 -13.16 -13.95
C ARG A 285 4.51 -14.63 -14.38
N HIS A 286 5.04 -15.52 -13.54
CA HIS A 286 5.10 -16.97 -13.78
C HIS A 286 4.15 -17.76 -12.89
N ALA A 287 3.52 -17.14 -11.92
CA ALA A 287 2.60 -17.78 -11.01
C ALA A 287 1.26 -18.12 -11.69
N ASP A 288 0.71 -19.28 -11.37
CA ASP A 288 -0.63 -19.69 -11.78
C ASP A 288 -1.70 -19.04 -10.90
N GLY A 289 -1.31 -18.64 -9.67
CA GLY A 289 -2.13 -17.88 -8.75
C GLY A 289 -1.32 -17.19 -7.66
N MET A 290 -1.90 -16.18 -6.99
CA MET A 290 -1.29 -15.49 -5.86
C MET A 290 -2.17 -15.58 -4.62
N LEU A 291 -1.54 -15.81 -3.47
CA LEU A 291 -2.17 -15.76 -2.15
C LEU A 291 -1.78 -14.44 -1.49
N VAL A 292 -2.71 -13.51 -1.34
CA VAL A 292 -2.44 -12.19 -0.79
C VAL A 292 -3.35 -11.89 0.41
N GLY A 293 -2.84 -11.13 1.37
CA GLY A 293 -3.62 -10.57 2.47
C GLY A 293 -3.84 -9.07 2.26
N ASP A 294 -3.39 -8.27 3.23
CA ASP A 294 -3.43 -6.81 3.19
C ASP A 294 -2.18 -6.20 2.51
N SER A 295 -1.52 -6.98 1.70
CA SER A 295 -0.30 -6.60 0.99
C SER A 295 -0.58 -5.82 -0.30
N LYS A 296 0.27 -4.84 -0.57
CA LYS A 296 0.30 -4.10 -1.85
C LYS A 296 0.65 -4.98 -3.07
N THR A 297 1.08 -6.21 -2.84
CA THR A 297 1.41 -7.17 -3.92
C THR A 297 0.21 -7.60 -4.76
N PHE A 298 -1.04 -7.32 -4.31
CA PHE A 298 -2.23 -7.46 -5.16
C PHE A 298 -2.06 -6.71 -6.49
N ALA A 299 -1.34 -5.58 -6.49
CA ALA A 299 -1.09 -4.79 -7.69
C ALA A 299 -0.25 -5.56 -8.73
N LEU A 300 0.68 -6.41 -8.30
CA LEU A 300 1.41 -7.30 -9.21
C LEU A 300 0.49 -8.35 -9.82
N ALA A 301 -0.36 -8.99 -9.01
CA ALA A 301 -1.36 -9.92 -9.52
C ALA A 301 -2.28 -9.25 -10.56
N ALA A 302 -2.73 -8.03 -10.27
CA ALA A 302 -3.55 -7.24 -11.19
C ALA A 302 -2.82 -6.88 -12.48
N PHE A 303 -1.54 -6.45 -12.39
CA PHE A 303 -0.73 -6.05 -13.54
C PHE A 303 -0.45 -7.21 -14.50
N PHE A 304 -0.13 -8.39 -13.95
CA PHE A 304 0.16 -9.59 -14.74
C PHE A 304 -1.09 -10.43 -15.07
N GLY A 305 -2.27 -10.01 -14.61
CA GLY A 305 -3.51 -10.76 -14.83
C GLY A 305 -3.51 -12.13 -14.13
N VAL A 306 -2.83 -12.25 -12.98
CA VAL A 306 -2.73 -13.50 -12.21
C VAL A 306 -3.96 -13.64 -11.31
N PRO A 307 -4.66 -14.80 -11.32
CA PRO A 307 -5.72 -15.09 -10.37
C PRO A 307 -5.26 -14.91 -8.93
N MET A 308 -6.12 -14.38 -8.05
CA MET A 308 -5.72 -14.18 -6.66
C MET A 308 -6.78 -14.66 -5.67
N HIS A 309 -6.32 -15.30 -4.59
CA HIS A 309 -7.07 -15.43 -3.35
C HIS A 309 -6.64 -14.31 -2.41
N ARG A 310 -7.60 -13.50 -1.95
CA ARG A 310 -7.33 -12.42 -1.00
C ARG A 310 -7.97 -12.73 0.35
N HIS A 311 -7.11 -12.96 1.35
CA HIS A 311 -7.53 -13.18 2.74
C HIS A 311 -7.46 -11.86 3.51
N SER A 312 -8.53 -11.08 3.47
CA SER A 312 -8.61 -9.74 4.06
C SER A 312 -10.01 -9.45 4.60
N ARG A 313 -10.08 -8.61 5.62
CA ARG A 313 -11.34 -8.04 6.13
C ARG A 313 -11.75 -6.76 5.40
N PHE A 314 -10.90 -6.25 4.51
CA PHE A 314 -11.10 -5.03 3.75
C PHE A 314 -11.63 -5.32 2.35
N ASP A 315 -12.21 -4.30 1.72
CA ASP A 315 -12.85 -4.45 0.42
C ASP A 315 -11.83 -4.59 -0.72
N SER A 316 -12.26 -5.26 -1.76
CA SER A 316 -11.53 -5.40 -3.02
C SER A 316 -12.36 -4.84 -4.16
N GLY A 317 -11.72 -4.15 -5.10
CA GLY A 317 -12.38 -3.78 -6.35
C GLY A 317 -12.94 -5.02 -7.06
N ALA A 318 -14.20 -4.98 -7.48
CA ALA A 318 -14.88 -6.14 -8.10
C ALA A 318 -14.14 -6.68 -9.33
N TRP A 319 -13.46 -5.82 -10.08
CA TRP A 319 -12.67 -6.17 -11.26
C TRP A 319 -11.46 -7.04 -10.99
N LEU A 320 -10.99 -7.07 -9.72
CA LEU A 320 -9.89 -7.96 -9.30
C LEU A 320 -10.31 -9.43 -9.38
N ASN A 321 -11.62 -9.73 -9.36
CA ASN A 321 -12.16 -11.08 -9.35
C ASN A 321 -11.54 -11.97 -8.26
N ALA A 322 -11.09 -11.36 -7.15
CA ALA A 322 -10.41 -12.04 -6.06
C ALA A 322 -11.32 -13.06 -5.40
N TYR A 323 -10.75 -14.21 -5.06
CA TYR A 323 -11.44 -15.25 -4.31
C TYR A 323 -11.35 -14.97 -2.82
N ALA A 324 -12.49 -14.98 -2.13
CA ALA A 324 -12.54 -14.84 -0.67
C ALA A 324 -12.21 -16.16 0.06
N ALA A 325 -12.40 -17.32 -0.59
CA ALA A 325 -12.13 -18.63 -0.04
C ALA A 325 -11.04 -19.38 -0.82
N LEU A 326 -10.14 -20.07 -0.10
CA LEU A 326 -8.99 -20.75 -0.68
C LEU A 326 -9.40 -21.98 -1.53
N GLU A 327 -10.32 -22.81 -1.05
CA GLU A 327 -10.66 -24.07 -1.73
C GLU A 327 -11.28 -23.87 -3.13
N PRO A 328 -12.27 -22.97 -3.34
CA PRO A 328 -12.73 -22.67 -4.70
C PRO A 328 -11.63 -22.07 -5.59
N PHE A 329 -10.73 -21.28 -5.05
CA PHE A 329 -9.59 -20.73 -5.77
C PHE A 329 -8.67 -21.84 -6.29
N VAL A 330 -8.29 -22.77 -5.41
CA VAL A 330 -7.41 -23.91 -5.77
C VAL A 330 -8.10 -24.80 -6.77
N ALA A 331 -9.40 -25.10 -6.60
CA ALA A 331 -10.17 -25.94 -7.54
C ALA A 331 -10.18 -25.32 -8.95
N ASP A 332 -10.42 -24.02 -9.06
CA ASP A 332 -10.45 -23.32 -10.35
C ASP A 332 -9.05 -23.20 -10.98
N ILE A 333 -7.98 -23.04 -10.18
CA ILE A 333 -6.59 -23.09 -10.67
C ILE A 333 -6.29 -24.47 -11.29
N LEU A 334 -6.65 -25.55 -10.61
CA LEU A 334 -6.42 -26.92 -11.09
C LEU A 334 -7.21 -27.24 -12.35
N ALA A 335 -8.41 -26.67 -12.46
CA ALA A 335 -9.27 -26.82 -13.64
C ALA A 335 -8.88 -25.89 -14.81
N GLY A 336 -7.95 -24.94 -14.60
CA GLY A 336 -7.59 -23.93 -15.60
C GLY A 336 -8.72 -22.89 -15.86
N THR A 337 -9.66 -22.74 -14.94
CA THR A 337 -10.85 -21.88 -15.05
C THR A 337 -10.81 -20.70 -14.07
N ALA A 338 -9.69 -20.47 -13.40
CA ALA A 338 -9.56 -19.44 -12.40
C ALA A 338 -9.83 -18.03 -12.96
N ARG A 339 -10.67 -17.29 -12.26
CA ARG A 339 -11.02 -15.91 -12.61
C ARG A 339 -9.80 -15.02 -12.48
N ARG A 340 -9.60 -14.15 -13.49
CA ARG A 340 -8.46 -13.23 -13.55
C ARG A 340 -8.93 -11.79 -13.36
N PRO A 341 -8.06 -10.89 -12.86
CA PRO A 341 -8.32 -9.46 -12.93
C PRO A 341 -8.67 -9.02 -14.36
N VAL A 342 -9.60 -8.06 -14.47
CA VAL A 342 -9.99 -7.50 -15.78
C VAL A 342 -8.89 -6.57 -16.26
N PRO A 343 -8.20 -6.83 -17.40
CA PRO A 343 -7.01 -6.09 -17.82
C PRO A 343 -7.24 -4.59 -18.01
N GLU A 344 -8.35 -4.20 -18.61
CA GLU A 344 -8.70 -2.80 -18.85
C GLU A 344 -8.98 -2.05 -17.54
N ALA A 345 -9.56 -2.74 -16.56
CA ALA A 345 -9.79 -2.17 -15.24
C ALA A 345 -8.50 -2.10 -14.41
N ALA A 346 -7.57 -3.06 -14.58
CA ALA A 346 -6.24 -2.99 -14.00
C ALA A 346 -5.48 -1.77 -14.51
N GLN A 347 -5.42 -1.55 -15.83
CA GLN A 347 -4.81 -0.38 -16.42
C GLN A 347 -5.46 0.91 -15.92
N LEU A 348 -6.81 0.94 -15.84
CA LEU A 348 -7.54 2.10 -15.35
C LEU A 348 -7.23 2.38 -13.87
N TRP A 349 -7.13 1.34 -13.03
CA TRP A 349 -6.78 1.51 -11.63
C TRP A 349 -5.37 2.08 -11.46
N PHE A 350 -4.38 1.57 -12.20
CA PHE A 350 -3.02 2.14 -12.17
C PHE A 350 -2.99 3.58 -12.68
N ALA A 351 -3.80 3.90 -13.68
CA ALA A 351 -3.93 5.27 -14.19
C ALA A 351 -4.54 6.20 -13.14
N GLN A 352 -5.65 5.82 -12.53
CA GLN A 352 -6.27 6.55 -11.44
C GLN A 352 -5.29 6.73 -10.28
N TYR A 353 -4.65 5.65 -9.84
CA TYR A 353 -3.68 5.68 -8.76
C TYR A 353 -2.56 6.70 -9.03
N LEU A 354 -1.90 6.62 -10.18
CA LEU A 354 -0.73 7.45 -10.49
C LEU A 354 -1.09 8.91 -10.80
N LEU A 355 -2.19 9.14 -11.49
CA LEU A 355 -2.56 10.46 -12.01
C LEU A 355 -3.51 11.22 -11.09
N ASN A 356 -4.33 10.52 -10.32
CA ASN A 356 -5.32 11.13 -9.44
C ASN A 356 -5.01 10.96 -7.96
N ASP A 357 -4.70 9.74 -7.49
CA ASP A 357 -4.74 9.42 -6.06
C ASP A 357 -3.41 9.62 -5.35
N ALA A 358 -2.28 9.31 -6.02
CA ALA A 358 -0.95 9.43 -5.43
C ALA A 358 -0.57 10.89 -5.15
N PHE A 359 -0.24 11.17 -3.89
CA PHE A 359 0.16 12.49 -3.39
C PHE A 359 1.65 12.53 -3.09
N ASP A 360 2.36 13.54 -3.60
CA ASP A 360 3.77 13.80 -3.26
C ASP A 360 3.84 14.99 -2.28
N PRO A 361 4.18 14.77 -1.00
CA PRO A 361 4.27 15.85 -0.01
C PRO A 361 5.28 16.95 -0.37
N LEU A 362 6.26 16.64 -1.21
CA LEU A 362 7.31 17.58 -1.64
C LEU A 362 6.95 18.34 -2.93
N ASP A 363 5.89 17.96 -3.66
CA ASP A 363 5.48 18.69 -4.86
C ASP A 363 4.64 19.92 -4.48
N PRO A 364 5.16 21.16 -4.66
CA PRO A 364 4.42 22.36 -4.31
C PRO A 364 3.13 22.55 -5.12
N ALA A 365 3.03 21.94 -6.30
CA ALA A 365 1.83 21.98 -7.13
C ALA A 365 0.73 21.00 -6.66
N ASP A 366 1.05 20.09 -5.73
CA ASP A 366 0.12 19.07 -5.25
C ASP A 366 -0.57 19.53 -3.95
N ASP A 367 -1.70 20.21 -4.09
CA ASP A 367 -2.45 20.79 -2.97
C ASP A 367 -3.33 19.75 -2.27
N LEU A 368 -3.04 19.50 -0.99
CA LEU A 368 -3.76 18.52 -0.17
C LEU A 368 -5.24 18.89 0.00
N LEU A 369 -5.56 20.15 0.30
CA LEU A 369 -6.94 20.55 0.57
C LEU A 369 -7.78 20.54 -0.71
N ALA A 370 -7.18 20.93 -1.84
CA ALA A 370 -7.82 20.80 -3.15
C ALA A 370 -8.12 19.32 -3.47
N ARG A 371 -7.24 18.38 -3.08
CA ARG A 371 -7.52 16.94 -3.22
C ARG A 371 -8.68 16.47 -2.37
N LEU A 372 -8.77 16.93 -1.14
CA LEU A 372 -9.89 16.58 -0.24
C LEU A 372 -11.21 17.17 -0.70
N ALA A 373 -11.19 18.39 -1.23
CA ALA A 373 -12.37 19.07 -1.75
C ALA A 373 -12.85 18.46 -3.08
N ARG A 374 -11.91 18.04 -3.92
CA ARG A 374 -12.16 17.42 -5.24
C ARG A 374 -11.38 16.10 -5.34
N PRO A 375 -11.90 14.98 -4.77
CA PRO A 375 -11.20 13.69 -4.76
C PRO A 375 -10.85 13.21 -6.17
N PHE A 376 -11.68 13.52 -7.16
CA PHE A 376 -11.47 13.20 -8.57
C PHE A 376 -11.46 14.48 -9.41
N ASP A 377 -10.31 14.82 -10.04
CA ASP A 377 -10.10 16.11 -10.70
C ASP A 377 -9.26 15.99 -11.97
N LEU A 378 -9.84 16.38 -13.10
CA LEU A 378 -9.22 16.32 -14.42
C LEU A 378 -7.97 17.23 -14.54
N ASP A 379 -8.00 18.42 -13.93
CA ASP A 379 -6.88 19.37 -14.00
C ASP A 379 -5.64 18.80 -13.31
N ARG A 380 -5.85 17.98 -12.28
CA ARG A 380 -4.76 17.28 -11.57
C ARG A 380 -4.02 16.28 -12.45
N TRP A 381 -4.70 15.62 -13.38
CA TRP A 381 -4.12 14.54 -14.19
C TRP A 381 -2.99 15.04 -15.07
N GLU A 382 -3.12 16.20 -15.68
CA GLU A 382 -2.07 16.78 -16.53
C GLU A 382 -0.84 17.17 -15.71
N ALA A 383 -1.05 17.79 -14.54
CA ALA A 383 0.03 18.12 -13.62
C ALA A 383 0.73 16.84 -13.11
N ALA A 384 -0.05 15.79 -12.78
CA ALA A 384 0.49 14.51 -12.37
C ALA A 384 1.28 13.80 -13.48
N GLN A 385 0.82 13.85 -14.72
CA GLN A 385 1.56 13.30 -15.85
C GLN A 385 2.91 14.00 -16.05
N ALA A 386 2.94 15.32 -15.96
CA ALA A 386 4.20 16.08 -16.01
C ALA A 386 5.13 15.74 -14.84
N ARG A 387 4.58 15.51 -13.63
CA ARG A 387 5.34 15.04 -12.48
C ARG A 387 5.91 13.64 -12.70
N LEU A 388 5.11 12.70 -13.22
CA LEU A 388 5.55 11.35 -13.55
C LEU A 388 6.69 11.34 -14.58
N ALA A 389 6.62 12.19 -15.59
CA ALA A 389 7.69 12.33 -16.58
C ALA A 389 9.02 12.78 -15.96
N ARG A 390 8.97 13.63 -14.91
CA ARG A 390 10.18 14.03 -14.15
C ARG A 390 10.65 12.97 -13.16
N THR A 391 9.73 12.25 -12.52
CA THR A 391 10.05 11.34 -11.41
C THR A 391 10.38 9.93 -11.87
N LEU A 392 9.74 9.48 -12.94
CA LEU A 392 9.90 8.16 -13.56
C LEU A 392 10.23 8.33 -15.07
N PRO A 393 11.31 9.03 -15.41
CA PRO A 393 11.61 9.37 -16.81
C PRO A 393 11.79 8.13 -17.69
N ALA A 394 12.30 7.03 -17.15
CA ALA A 394 12.43 5.76 -17.87
C ALA A 394 11.09 5.21 -18.38
N LEU A 395 9.97 5.55 -17.75
CA LEU A 395 8.64 5.08 -18.13
C LEU A 395 7.81 6.12 -18.88
N PHE A 396 7.92 7.39 -18.49
CA PHE A 396 7.02 8.46 -18.94
C PHE A 396 7.68 9.51 -19.84
N ALA A 397 9.02 9.50 -20.00
CA ALA A 397 9.62 10.38 -21.00
C ALA A 397 9.20 9.93 -22.42
N ALA A 398 8.79 10.89 -23.25
CA ALA A 398 8.56 10.60 -24.66
C ALA A 398 9.82 9.97 -25.27
N GLU A 399 9.67 8.88 -26.01
CA GLU A 399 10.79 8.38 -26.83
C GLU A 399 11.22 9.51 -27.75
N ALA A 400 12.47 9.95 -27.61
CA ALA A 400 13.06 10.82 -28.61
C ALA A 400 12.90 10.06 -29.95
N GLN A 401 12.07 10.61 -30.86
CA GLN A 401 11.95 10.06 -32.20
C GLN A 401 13.36 10.02 -32.76
N THR A 402 13.97 8.86 -32.75
CA THR A 402 15.15 8.58 -33.55
C THR A 402 14.68 8.57 -35.00
N SER A 403 14.57 9.77 -35.56
CA SER A 403 14.50 9.97 -37.02
C SER A 403 15.86 9.57 -37.56
N GLY A 404 15.97 8.31 -37.95
CA GLY A 404 17.07 7.80 -38.76
C GLY A 404 16.59 7.57 -40.19
#